data_57d885697bcb49c2c3b49b5d48e1ee90
#
_entry.id   57d885697bcb49c2c3b49b5d48e1ee90
#
_cell.length_a   1.000
_cell.length_b   1.000
_cell.length_c   1.000
_cell.angle_alpha   90.00
_cell.angle_beta   90.00
_cell.angle_gamma   90.00
#
_symmetry.space_group_name_H-M   'P 1'
#
loop_
_entity.id
_entity.type
_entity.pdbx_description
1 polymer ?
#
loop_
_entity_poly.entity_id
_entity_poly.type
_entity_poly.pdbx_seq_one_letter_code
_entity_poly.pdbx_strand_id
1 'polypeptide(L)'
;IRAWGDFITSQNIAHGQAYSLADIERIMNLEFKTEDGEPRIVNLALIDSGYDTDNVYDFCANNAEWALPVKGSNNPMQSHYKFSTVNKTSSAALGMNLVIVDGGKYKDMIASRMRRENGKGAWMVYKGCDLEYAQQVTAEHKVSVKNGKKKVQMWVKKKSHADNHYLDTEVYAMAAADTLGVRT
;
A
#
# COMPACT_ATOMS: atom_id res chain seq x y z
N ILE A 1 3.04 3.23 7.47
CA ILE A 1 4.21 2.35 7.54
C ILE A 1 3.81 1.08 8.26
N ARG A 2 4.20 -0.06 7.74
CA ARG A 2 3.87 -1.38 8.27
C ARG A 2 5.13 -2.24 8.39
N ALA A 3 5.32 -2.84 9.55
CA ALA A 3 6.37 -3.82 9.78
C ALA A 3 5.86 -5.23 9.45
N TRP A 4 6.76 -6.07 8.96
CA TRP A 4 6.48 -7.43 8.51
C TRP A 4 7.38 -8.43 9.22
N GLY A 5 6.81 -9.56 9.60
CA GLY A 5 7.47 -10.69 10.20
C GLY A 5 7.10 -12.00 9.51
N ASP A 6 7.43 -13.11 10.16
CA ASP A 6 7.20 -14.44 9.62
C ASP A 6 5.71 -14.72 9.32
N PHE A 7 5.46 -15.59 8.35
CA PHE A 7 4.12 -16.00 7.92
C PHE A 7 3.22 -14.85 7.46
N ILE A 8 3.82 -13.77 6.94
CA ILE A 8 3.12 -12.54 6.57
C ILE A 8 2.38 -11.90 7.77
N THR A 9 2.86 -12.11 8.97
CA THR A 9 2.42 -11.36 10.14
C THR A 9 2.81 -9.91 9.97
N SER A 10 1.92 -8.98 10.22
CA SER A 10 2.24 -7.57 10.03
C SER A 10 1.56 -6.67 11.04
N GLN A 11 2.20 -5.54 11.31
CA GLN A 11 1.68 -4.52 12.22
C GLN A 11 1.87 -3.13 11.60
N ASN A 12 0.81 -2.34 11.54
CA ASN A 12 0.96 -0.92 11.30
C ASN A 12 1.74 -0.31 12.48
N ILE A 13 2.78 0.45 12.19
CA ILE A 13 3.65 1.07 13.20
C ILE A 13 3.61 2.59 13.16
N ALA A 14 3.15 3.16 12.06
CA ALA A 14 2.91 4.60 11.91
C ALA A 14 1.93 4.86 10.76
N HIS A 15 1.07 5.84 10.93
CA HIS A 15 0.23 6.42 9.88
C HIS A 15 0.09 7.92 10.12
N GLY A 16 -0.33 8.64 9.11
CA GLY A 16 -0.52 10.08 9.21
C GLY A 16 -0.63 10.71 7.84
N GLN A 17 -0.68 12.03 7.83
CA GLN A 17 -0.74 12.85 6.62
C GLN A 17 0.59 13.59 6.46
N ALA A 18 1.05 13.67 5.21
CA ALA A 18 2.18 14.49 4.81
C ALA A 18 1.67 15.59 3.87
N TYR A 19 2.20 16.78 4.00
CA TYR A 19 1.76 17.94 3.23
C TYR A 19 2.67 18.21 2.01
N SER A 20 3.78 17.50 1.92
CA SER A 20 4.74 17.60 0.81
C SER A 20 5.50 16.29 0.60
N LEU A 21 6.10 16.13 -0.58
CA LEU A 21 7.01 15.01 -0.85
C LEU A 21 8.26 15.06 0.06
N ALA A 22 8.72 16.25 0.43
CA ALA A 22 9.83 16.42 1.39
C ALA A 22 9.46 15.91 2.80
N ASP A 23 8.20 16.07 3.23
CA ASP A 23 7.73 15.45 4.48
C ASP A 23 7.73 13.93 4.39
N ILE A 24 7.32 13.37 3.26
CA ILE A 24 7.37 11.93 3.02
C ILE A 24 8.82 11.44 3.11
N GLU A 25 9.74 12.10 2.43
CA GLU A 25 11.17 11.76 2.47
C GLU A 25 11.70 11.74 3.91
N ARG A 26 11.42 12.79 4.68
CA ARG A 26 11.83 12.89 6.08
C ARG A 26 11.24 11.75 6.93
N ILE A 27 9.96 11.43 6.76
CA ILE A 27 9.27 10.37 7.52
C ILE A 27 9.81 8.99 7.15
N MET A 28 10.04 8.72 5.86
CA MET A 28 10.53 7.42 5.41
C MET A 28 11.99 7.14 5.78
N ASN A 29 12.76 8.18 6.05
CA ASN A 29 14.13 8.06 6.54
C ASN A 29 14.24 8.02 8.09
N LEU A 30 13.13 7.97 8.82
CA LEU A 30 13.16 7.77 10.27
C LEU A 30 13.61 6.35 10.63
N GLU A 31 14.38 6.26 11.71
CA GLU A 31 14.70 4.97 12.33
C GLU A 31 13.56 4.53 13.25
N PHE A 32 13.12 3.31 13.08
CA PHE A 32 12.18 2.61 13.96
C PHE A 32 12.96 1.58 14.78
N LYS A 33 12.44 1.21 15.94
CA LYS A 33 13.08 0.18 16.78
C LYS A 33 12.13 -0.99 17.01
N THR A 34 12.69 -2.19 16.99
CA THR A 34 12.01 -3.40 17.46
C THR A 34 11.85 -3.37 18.98
N GLU A 35 11.08 -4.29 19.53
CA GLU A 35 10.96 -4.47 20.99
C GLU A 35 12.32 -4.74 21.66
N ASP A 36 13.23 -5.42 20.95
CA ASP A 36 14.60 -5.71 21.41
C ASP A 36 15.57 -4.53 21.20
N GLY A 37 15.08 -3.39 20.69
CA GLY A 37 15.87 -2.18 20.47
C GLY A 37 16.67 -2.14 19.16
N GLU A 38 16.53 -3.16 18.30
CA GLU A 38 17.22 -3.21 17.01
C GLU A 38 16.68 -2.14 16.05
N PRO A 39 17.56 -1.36 15.41
CA PRO A 39 17.13 -0.33 14.46
C PRO A 39 16.56 -0.95 13.19
N ARG A 40 15.54 -0.33 12.66
CA ARG A 40 14.91 -0.65 11.37
C ARG A 40 14.59 0.63 10.61
N ILE A 41 14.73 0.56 9.31
CA ILE A 41 14.37 1.63 8.37
C ILE A 41 13.31 1.11 7.41
N VAL A 42 12.65 2.02 6.69
CA VAL A 42 11.76 1.65 5.60
C VAL A 42 12.57 1.02 4.47
N ASN A 43 12.26 -0.22 4.12
CA ASN A 43 12.93 -0.94 3.05
C ASN A 43 12.37 -0.57 1.67
N LEU A 44 11.06 -0.33 1.58
CA LEU A 44 10.39 0.05 0.34
C LEU A 44 9.12 0.83 0.65
N ALA A 45 8.95 1.94 -0.05
CA ALA A 45 7.71 2.71 -0.12
C ALA A 45 7.18 2.72 -1.55
N LEU A 46 5.90 2.42 -1.72
CA LEU A 46 5.20 2.59 -2.98
C LEU A 46 4.44 3.92 -2.95
N ILE A 47 4.79 4.82 -3.86
CA ILE A 47 4.23 6.17 -3.95
C ILE A 47 3.22 6.22 -5.10
N ASP A 48 1.96 6.55 -4.78
CA ASP A 48 0.91 6.64 -5.80
C ASP A 48 1.23 7.70 -6.84
N SER A 49 1.33 7.28 -8.09
CA SER A 49 1.61 8.14 -9.25
C SER A 49 0.39 8.38 -10.13
N GLY A 50 -0.82 8.14 -9.61
CA GLY A 50 -2.06 8.29 -10.37
C GLY A 50 -2.48 9.73 -10.62
N TYR A 51 -2.18 10.65 -9.72
CA TYR A 51 -2.59 12.06 -9.79
C TYR A 51 -1.43 12.97 -10.20
N ASP A 52 -0.38 13.05 -9.41
CA ASP A 52 0.78 13.94 -9.62
C ASP A 52 1.96 13.15 -10.19
N THR A 53 1.76 12.59 -11.36
CA THR A 53 2.68 11.59 -11.95
C THR A 53 4.11 12.09 -12.05
N ASP A 54 4.32 13.33 -12.52
CA ASP A 54 5.66 13.86 -12.81
C ASP A 54 6.45 14.09 -11.54
N ASN A 55 5.87 14.76 -10.56
CA ASN A 55 6.53 15.01 -9.30
C ASN A 55 6.80 13.71 -8.53
N VAL A 56 5.89 12.74 -8.61
CA VAL A 56 6.11 11.42 -8.00
C VAL A 56 7.21 10.65 -8.70
N TYR A 57 7.31 10.70 -10.03
CA TYR A 57 8.38 10.05 -10.76
C TYR A 57 9.75 10.64 -10.42
N ASP A 58 9.86 11.97 -10.39
CA ASP A 58 11.10 12.65 -10.02
C ASP A 58 11.47 12.38 -8.55
N PHE A 59 10.48 12.36 -7.66
CA PHE A 59 10.67 11.97 -6.26
C PHE A 59 11.21 10.54 -6.12
N CYS A 60 10.59 9.59 -6.81
CA CYS A 60 11.04 8.19 -6.77
C CYS A 60 12.44 8.02 -7.38
N ALA A 61 12.76 8.76 -8.46
CA ALA A 61 14.10 8.72 -9.06
C ALA A 61 15.19 9.25 -8.10
N ASN A 62 14.87 10.29 -7.32
CA ASN A 62 15.78 10.86 -6.32
C ASN A 62 15.92 9.99 -5.05
N ASN A 63 14.99 9.04 -4.83
CA ASN A 63 14.94 8.15 -3.66
C ASN A 63 14.87 6.68 -4.08
N ALA A 64 15.55 6.32 -5.17
CA ALA A 64 15.42 5.01 -5.83
C ALA A 64 15.86 3.82 -4.94
N GLU A 65 16.58 4.05 -3.88
CA GLU A 65 17.01 3.04 -2.91
C GLU A 65 15.85 2.50 -2.06
N TRP A 66 14.76 3.28 -1.89
CA TRP A 66 13.61 2.86 -1.07
C TRP A 66 12.24 3.24 -1.64
N ALA A 67 12.16 4.00 -2.74
CA ALA A 67 10.90 4.47 -3.31
C ALA A 67 10.68 3.93 -4.73
N LEU A 68 9.47 3.43 -5.00
CA LEU A 68 9.01 3.09 -6.35
C LEU A 68 7.64 3.71 -6.62
N PRO A 69 7.39 4.19 -7.84
CA PRO A 69 6.06 4.64 -8.22
C PRO A 69 5.10 3.44 -8.34
N VAL A 70 3.86 3.63 -7.93
CA VAL A 70 2.80 2.64 -8.03
C VAL A 70 1.58 3.21 -8.73
N LYS A 71 0.81 2.34 -9.40
CA LYS A 71 -0.53 2.63 -9.93
C LYS A 71 -1.47 1.47 -9.66
N GLY A 72 -2.71 1.78 -9.31
CA GLY A 72 -3.79 0.80 -9.29
C GLY A 72 -4.17 0.36 -10.71
N SER A 73 -4.44 -0.91 -10.91
CA SER A 73 -5.00 -1.42 -12.16
C SER A 73 -6.49 -1.13 -12.23
N ASN A 74 -6.95 -0.59 -13.35
CA ASN A 74 -8.38 -0.38 -13.61
C ASN A 74 -9.14 -1.68 -13.90
N ASN A 75 -8.42 -2.75 -14.21
CA ASN A 75 -8.99 -4.05 -14.54
C ASN A 75 -8.43 -5.14 -13.62
N PRO A 76 -9.21 -6.19 -13.32
CA PRO A 76 -8.71 -7.34 -12.58
C PRO A 76 -7.48 -7.94 -13.28
N MET A 77 -6.45 -8.28 -12.49
CA MET A 77 -5.22 -8.89 -12.97
C MET A 77 -5.16 -10.37 -12.59
N GLN A 78 -4.36 -11.16 -13.29
CA GLN A 78 -4.09 -12.55 -12.88
C GLN A 78 -3.25 -12.59 -11.61
N SER A 79 -2.19 -11.78 -11.55
CA SER A 79 -1.33 -11.61 -10.37
C SER A 79 -1.84 -10.50 -9.45
N HIS A 80 -1.32 -10.42 -8.23
CA HIS A 80 -1.60 -9.34 -7.30
C HIS A 80 -0.92 -8.04 -7.74
N TYR A 81 0.27 -8.15 -8.30
CA TYR A 81 1.01 -7.05 -8.89
C TYR A 81 1.78 -7.50 -10.14
N LYS A 82 2.27 -6.55 -10.89
CA LYS A 82 3.26 -6.74 -11.95
C LYS A 82 4.18 -5.53 -12.02
N PHE A 83 5.40 -5.75 -12.49
CA PHE A 83 6.27 -4.66 -12.88
C PHE A 83 5.94 -4.19 -14.30
N SER A 84 6.00 -2.90 -14.49
CA SER A 84 6.03 -2.18 -15.75
C SER A 84 7.23 -1.25 -15.71
N THR A 85 7.40 -0.41 -16.73
CA THR A 85 8.52 0.51 -16.80
C THR A 85 7.99 1.92 -17.04
N VAL A 86 8.59 2.91 -16.39
CA VAL A 86 8.33 4.32 -16.69
C VAL A 86 8.90 4.63 -18.07
N ASN A 87 8.02 4.98 -19.02
CA ASN A 87 8.38 5.24 -20.42
C ASN A 87 8.41 6.73 -20.77
N LYS A 88 8.27 7.62 -19.79
CA LYS A 88 8.27 9.07 -20.03
C LYS A 88 9.70 9.56 -20.24
N THR A 89 10.02 9.90 -21.48
CA THR A 89 11.40 10.29 -21.91
C THR A 89 11.91 11.56 -21.25
N SER A 90 11.02 12.45 -20.80
CA SER A 90 11.37 13.70 -20.10
C SER A 90 11.52 13.53 -18.58
N SER A 91 11.27 12.33 -18.05
CA SER A 91 11.34 12.08 -16.59
C SER A 91 12.70 11.54 -16.18
N ALA A 92 13.18 11.98 -15.03
CA ALA A 92 14.36 11.39 -14.37
C ALA A 92 14.16 9.90 -14.02
N ALA A 93 12.90 9.45 -13.92
CA ALA A 93 12.53 8.05 -13.64
C ALA A 93 12.47 7.17 -14.90
N LEU A 94 12.87 7.65 -16.08
CA LEU A 94 12.85 6.86 -17.32
C LEU A 94 13.58 5.52 -17.11
N GLY A 95 12.90 4.44 -17.45
CA GLY A 95 13.43 3.07 -17.28
C GLY A 95 13.27 2.48 -15.87
N MET A 96 12.83 3.28 -14.89
CA MET A 96 12.56 2.82 -13.54
C MET A 96 11.37 1.86 -13.51
N ASN A 97 11.38 0.91 -12.59
CA ASN A 97 10.24 0.03 -12.35
C ASN A 97 9.03 0.83 -11.86
N LEU A 98 7.88 0.58 -12.48
CA LEU A 98 6.57 1.02 -12.04
C LEU A 98 5.78 -0.21 -11.57
N VAL A 99 5.30 -0.19 -10.35
CA VAL A 99 4.49 -1.27 -9.80
C VAL A 99 3.02 -1.06 -10.18
N ILE A 100 2.41 -2.02 -10.85
CA ILE A 100 0.97 -2.02 -11.13
C ILE A 100 0.32 -3.03 -10.19
N VAL A 101 -0.68 -2.61 -9.43
CA VAL A 101 -1.31 -3.44 -8.39
C VAL A 101 -2.80 -3.71 -8.67
N ASP A 102 -3.25 -4.92 -8.37
CA ASP A 102 -4.67 -5.24 -8.25
C ASP A 102 -5.14 -4.93 -6.83
N GLY A 103 -5.66 -3.72 -6.62
CA GLY A 103 -6.12 -3.25 -5.31
C GLY A 103 -7.19 -4.15 -4.70
N GLY A 104 -8.06 -4.74 -5.53
CA GLY A 104 -9.11 -5.64 -5.06
C GLY A 104 -8.56 -6.91 -4.41
N LYS A 105 -7.53 -7.51 -5.00
CA LYS A 105 -6.86 -8.69 -4.44
C LYS A 105 -6.17 -8.39 -3.11
N TYR A 106 -5.50 -7.25 -3.00
CA TYR A 106 -4.87 -6.84 -1.73
C TYR A 106 -5.92 -6.50 -0.66
N LYS A 107 -7.03 -5.85 -1.01
CA LYS A 107 -8.16 -5.62 -0.09
C LYS A 107 -8.74 -6.95 0.41
N ASP A 108 -8.85 -7.98 -0.43
CA ASP A 108 -9.25 -9.34 -0.03
C ASP A 108 -8.26 -9.93 1.00
N MET A 109 -6.97 -9.78 0.76
CA MET A 109 -5.93 -10.26 1.68
C MET A 109 -5.99 -9.54 3.03
N ILE A 110 -6.09 -8.21 3.04
CA ILE A 110 -6.22 -7.39 4.24
C ILE A 110 -7.45 -7.83 5.03
N ALA A 111 -8.62 -7.87 4.39
CA ALA A 111 -9.88 -8.24 5.04
C ALA A 111 -9.85 -9.66 5.64
N SER A 112 -9.21 -10.61 4.96
CA SER A 112 -9.04 -11.96 5.48
C SER A 112 -8.14 -12.00 6.72
N ARG A 113 -7.05 -11.22 6.73
CA ARG A 113 -6.07 -11.23 7.82
C ARG A 113 -6.50 -10.41 9.03
N MET A 114 -7.30 -9.36 8.84
CA MET A 114 -7.92 -8.60 9.92
C MET A 114 -8.85 -9.44 10.80
N ARG A 115 -9.39 -10.55 10.27
CA ARG A 115 -10.30 -11.45 11.01
C ARG A 115 -9.55 -12.50 11.82
N ARG A 116 -8.23 -12.60 11.68
CA ARG A 116 -7.42 -13.54 12.46
C ARG A 116 -7.19 -13.00 13.85
N GLU A 117 -7.06 -13.89 14.82
CA GLU A 117 -6.55 -13.54 16.14
C GLU A 117 -5.14 -12.95 16.01
N ASN A 118 -4.81 -12.02 16.90
CA ASN A 118 -3.49 -11.41 16.92
C ASN A 118 -2.39 -12.47 17.03
N GLY A 119 -1.34 -12.30 16.25
CA GLY A 119 -0.23 -13.23 16.19
C GLY A 119 0.03 -13.71 14.78
N LYS A 120 0.39 -14.97 14.62
CA LYS A 120 0.86 -15.55 13.37
C LYS A 120 -0.09 -15.33 12.18
N GLY A 121 0.39 -14.61 11.20
CA GLY A 121 -0.36 -14.32 9.97
C GLY A 121 -1.44 -13.26 10.10
N ALA A 122 -1.57 -12.60 11.26
CA ALA A 122 -2.53 -11.53 11.47
C ALA A 122 -2.07 -10.21 10.83
N TRP A 123 -3.06 -9.37 10.50
CA TRP A 123 -2.86 -7.98 10.13
C TRP A 123 -3.22 -7.13 11.36
N MET A 124 -2.20 -6.62 12.03
CA MET A 124 -2.34 -5.93 13.31
C MET A 124 -2.13 -4.43 13.16
N VAL A 125 -2.58 -3.69 14.16
CA VAL A 125 -2.38 -2.25 14.30
C VAL A 125 -1.69 -1.95 15.62
N TYR A 126 -0.93 -0.86 15.69
CA TYR A 126 -0.32 -0.44 16.93
C TYR A 126 -1.32 0.34 17.82
N LYS A 127 -0.97 0.50 19.09
CA LYS A 127 -1.83 1.13 20.10
C LYS A 127 -2.25 2.57 19.77
N GLY A 128 -1.47 3.27 18.93
CA GLY A 128 -1.75 4.65 18.50
C GLY A 128 -2.68 4.79 17.30
N CYS A 129 -3.23 3.68 16.76
CA CYS A 129 -4.24 3.78 15.70
C CYS A 129 -5.54 4.37 16.27
N ASP A 130 -5.98 5.46 15.68
CA ASP A 130 -7.16 6.21 16.10
C ASP A 130 -8.43 5.81 15.34
N LEU A 131 -9.53 6.47 15.68
CA LEU A 131 -10.82 6.23 15.06
C LEU A 131 -10.83 6.60 13.57
N GLU A 132 -10.15 7.66 13.19
CA GLU A 132 -10.06 8.10 11.78
C GLU A 132 -9.38 7.03 10.93
N TYR A 133 -8.25 6.51 11.40
CA TYR A 133 -7.58 5.40 10.73
C TYR A 133 -8.50 4.18 10.59
N ALA A 134 -9.16 3.77 11.67
CA ALA A 134 -10.06 2.62 11.67
C ALA A 134 -11.23 2.82 10.68
N GLN A 135 -11.82 4.00 10.63
CA GLN A 135 -12.91 4.34 9.71
C GLN A 135 -12.46 4.29 8.26
N GLN A 136 -11.30 4.86 7.93
CA GLN A 136 -10.78 4.85 6.57
C GLN A 136 -10.37 3.45 6.09
N VAL A 137 -9.71 2.67 6.94
CA VAL A 137 -9.31 1.29 6.59
C VAL A 137 -10.52 0.38 6.40
N THR A 138 -11.63 0.65 7.07
CA THR A 138 -12.88 -0.11 6.93
C THR A 138 -13.95 0.59 6.07
N ALA A 139 -13.58 1.63 5.33
CA ALA A 139 -14.51 2.45 4.54
C ALA A 139 -15.15 1.72 3.35
N GLU A 140 -14.58 0.60 2.94
CA GLU A 140 -15.07 -0.18 1.81
C GLU A 140 -15.61 -1.55 2.23
N HIS A 141 -16.45 -2.11 1.36
CA HIS A 141 -16.92 -3.48 1.47
C HIS A 141 -17.04 -4.13 0.09
N LYS A 142 -17.08 -5.44 0.06
CA LYS A 142 -17.21 -6.21 -1.17
C LYS A 142 -18.68 -6.46 -1.48
N VAL A 143 -19.11 -6.13 -2.69
CA VAL A 143 -20.47 -6.32 -3.19
C VAL A 143 -20.48 -7.14 -4.46
N SER A 144 -21.60 -7.83 -4.70
CA SER A 144 -21.84 -8.53 -5.95
C SER A 144 -22.65 -7.65 -6.88
N VAL A 145 -22.10 -7.29 -8.03
CA VAL A 145 -22.78 -6.53 -9.07
C VAL A 145 -23.00 -7.38 -10.31
N LYS A 146 -24.08 -7.12 -11.05
CA LYS A 146 -24.30 -7.74 -12.35
C LYS A 146 -23.51 -6.98 -13.42
N ASN A 147 -22.70 -7.70 -14.16
CA ASN A 147 -22.03 -7.19 -15.37
C ASN A 147 -22.48 -8.05 -16.55
N GLY A 148 -23.51 -7.59 -17.25
CA GLY A 148 -24.21 -8.40 -18.24
C GLY A 148 -24.86 -9.65 -17.64
N LYS A 149 -24.49 -10.84 -18.15
CA LYS A 149 -24.99 -12.14 -17.62
C LYS A 149 -24.18 -12.70 -16.45
N LYS A 150 -23.05 -12.04 -16.07
CA LYS A 150 -22.14 -12.49 -15.00
C LYS A 150 -22.34 -11.68 -13.73
N LYS A 151 -22.22 -12.33 -12.56
CA LYS A 151 -22.03 -11.65 -11.27
C LYS A 151 -20.54 -11.45 -11.04
N VAL A 152 -20.15 -10.21 -10.77
CA VAL A 152 -18.76 -9.83 -10.46
C VAL A 152 -18.73 -9.27 -9.06
N GLN A 153 -17.72 -9.64 -8.29
CA GLN A 153 -17.49 -9.05 -6.98
C GLN A 153 -16.51 -7.88 -7.09
N MET A 154 -16.86 -6.77 -6.47
CA MET A 154 -15.99 -5.59 -6.44
C MET A 154 -16.06 -4.87 -5.09
N TRP A 155 -14.96 -4.21 -4.74
CA TRP A 155 -14.89 -3.35 -3.57
C TRP A 155 -15.51 -1.98 -3.88
N VAL A 156 -16.36 -1.50 -3.00
CA VAL A 156 -17.01 -0.20 -3.10
C VAL A 156 -17.03 0.49 -1.76
N LYS A 157 -17.02 1.82 -1.76
CA LYS A 157 -17.16 2.62 -0.54
C LYS A 157 -18.54 2.38 0.09
N LYS A 158 -18.59 2.20 1.40
CA LYS A 158 -19.83 2.07 2.18
C LYS A 158 -20.68 3.34 2.12
N LYS A 159 -20.02 4.48 2.06
CA LYS A 159 -20.61 5.81 1.87
C LYS A 159 -19.81 6.54 0.78
N SER A 160 -20.50 7.17 -0.17
CA SER A 160 -19.87 7.80 -1.35
C SER A 160 -18.82 8.86 -0.99
N HIS A 161 -18.99 9.56 0.13
CA HIS A 161 -18.12 10.63 0.62
C HIS A 161 -17.10 10.16 1.67
N ALA A 162 -17.05 8.85 1.99
CA ALA A 162 -16.09 8.36 2.97
C ALA A 162 -14.66 8.38 2.40
N ASP A 163 -13.72 8.86 3.19
CA ASP A 163 -12.31 8.74 2.87
C ASP A 163 -11.84 7.30 3.06
N ASN A 164 -10.94 6.86 2.19
CA ASN A 164 -10.36 5.51 2.19
C ASN A 164 -8.83 5.55 1.97
N HIS A 165 -8.22 6.71 2.15
CA HIS A 165 -6.79 6.91 1.87
C HIS A 165 -5.89 5.97 2.67
N TYR A 166 -6.21 5.72 3.95
CA TYR A 166 -5.45 4.76 4.75
C TYR A 166 -5.63 3.31 4.28
N LEU A 167 -6.80 2.94 3.74
CA LEU A 167 -6.96 1.63 3.12
C LEU A 167 -6.06 1.49 1.88
N ASP A 168 -6.01 2.51 1.03
CA ASP A 168 -5.17 2.50 -0.16
C ASP A 168 -3.67 2.46 0.20
N THR A 169 -3.23 3.20 1.22
CA THR A 169 -1.85 3.12 1.70
C THR A 169 -1.50 1.76 2.31
N GLU A 170 -2.44 1.09 2.97
CA GLU A 170 -2.26 -0.29 3.46
C GLU A 170 -2.19 -1.31 2.31
N VAL A 171 -2.96 -1.10 1.24
CA VAL A 171 -2.85 -1.89 0.00
C VAL A 171 -1.44 -1.76 -0.57
N TYR A 172 -0.91 -0.54 -0.66
CA TYR A 172 0.44 -0.30 -1.19
C TYR A 172 1.54 -0.82 -0.25
N ALA A 173 1.36 -0.74 1.06
CA ALA A 173 2.29 -1.33 2.02
C ALA A 173 2.34 -2.87 1.90
N MET A 174 1.19 -3.52 1.67
CA MET A 174 1.14 -4.96 1.42
C MET A 174 1.76 -5.32 0.08
N ALA A 175 1.53 -4.53 -0.96
CA ALA A 175 2.15 -4.73 -2.27
C ALA A 175 3.67 -4.54 -2.19
N ALA A 176 4.17 -3.56 -1.44
CA ALA A 176 5.60 -3.36 -1.22
C ALA A 176 6.25 -4.61 -0.58
N ALA A 177 5.65 -5.13 0.48
CA ALA A 177 6.13 -6.37 1.12
C ALA A 177 6.12 -7.56 0.16
N ASP A 178 5.11 -7.66 -0.69
CA ASP A 178 4.98 -8.70 -1.69
C ASP A 178 6.07 -8.62 -2.76
N THR A 179 6.41 -7.40 -3.22
CA THR A 179 7.52 -7.20 -4.18
C THR A 179 8.88 -7.51 -3.57
N LEU A 180 9.02 -7.43 -2.25
CA LEU A 180 10.22 -7.82 -1.50
C LEU A 180 10.26 -9.32 -1.15
N GLY A 181 9.27 -10.09 -1.57
CA GLY A 181 9.24 -11.54 -1.38
C GLY A 181 8.78 -11.99 0.02
N VAL A 182 8.12 -11.15 0.80
CA VAL A 182 7.64 -11.52 2.15
C VAL A 182 6.67 -12.71 2.14
N ARG A 183 6.03 -13.02 1.00
CA ARG A 183 5.15 -14.20 0.84
C ARG A 183 5.87 -15.48 0.46
N THR A 184 7.09 -15.38 0.02
CA THR A 184 7.92 -16.52 -0.35
C THR A 184 8.78 -16.97 0.82
#